data_ca0399c0afa8d6d2f842750546eaa764
#
_entry.id   ca0399c0afa8d6d2f842750546eaa764
#
_cell.length_a   1.000
_cell.length_b   1.000
_cell.length_c   1.000
_cell.angle_alpha   90.00
_cell.angle_beta   90.00
_cell.angle_gamma   90.00
#
_symmetry.space_group_name_H-M   'P 1'
#
loop_
_entity.id
_entity.type
_entity.pdbx_description
1 polymer ?
#
loop_
_entity_poly.entity_id
_entity_poly.type
_entity_poly.pdbx_seq_one_letter_code
_entity_poly.pdbx_strand_id
1 'polypeptide(L)'
;KDVFLKVYPSNNGYELESEEGINISKLDKGCLIFNTDRENGYIISVVDNTGKGSGALYWITDFLHVHQRNDSYAKTENAIAVCKSFINDKLPEEFSVNRAEQADMLSQSAKFFKENDSFDIDEFANEVIQQPDIINSFKSYRNDFAYERDIELPDNFDISNDAVKRKARVLK
;
A
#
# COMPACT_ATOMS: atom_id res chain seq x y z
N LYS A 1 -3.38 -17.24 17.55
CA LYS A 1 -4.14 -16.62 18.63
C LYS A 1 -4.54 -15.22 18.18
N ASP A 2 -5.84 -14.95 18.16
CA ASP A 2 -6.38 -13.65 17.73
C ASP A 2 -6.38 -12.72 18.93
N VAL A 3 -5.80 -11.53 18.80
CA VAL A 3 -5.69 -10.56 19.88
C VAL A 3 -6.12 -9.19 19.37
N PHE A 4 -6.95 -8.54 20.14
CA PHE A 4 -7.41 -7.18 19.90
C PHE A 4 -6.58 -6.21 20.74
N LEU A 5 -6.06 -5.19 20.13
CA LEU A 5 -5.28 -4.14 20.78
C LEU A 5 -5.98 -2.80 20.63
N LYS A 6 -6.08 -2.05 21.71
CA LYS A 6 -6.53 -0.66 21.67
C LYS A 6 -5.32 0.27 21.58
N VAL A 7 -5.44 1.31 20.77
CA VAL A 7 -4.41 2.33 20.58
C VAL A 7 -4.96 3.66 21.06
N TYR A 8 -4.26 4.30 21.96
CA TYR A 8 -4.63 5.61 22.50
C TYR A 8 -3.65 6.67 22.03
N PRO A 9 -4.12 7.88 21.65
CA PRO A 9 -3.23 9.01 21.42
C PRO A 9 -2.48 9.37 22.71
N SER A 10 -1.17 9.53 22.62
CA SER A 10 -0.35 10.05 23.70
C SER A 10 0.48 11.25 23.23
N ASN A 11 1.13 11.96 24.15
CA ASN A 11 1.97 13.13 23.84
C ASN A 11 3.19 12.76 22.96
N ASN A 12 3.57 11.49 22.92
CA ASN A 12 4.72 10.97 22.15
C ASN A 12 4.30 10.06 20.98
N GLY A 13 3.04 10.12 20.54
CA GLY A 13 2.50 9.24 19.50
C GLY A 13 1.30 8.44 20.00
N TYR A 14 1.34 7.11 19.84
CA TYR A 14 0.26 6.23 20.27
C TYR A 14 0.76 5.21 21.28
N GLU A 15 0.01 5.03 22.33
CA GLU A 15 0.23 3.95 23.30
C GLU A 15 -0.63 2.75 22.95
N LEU A 16 -0.02 1.56 23.03
CA LEU A 16 -0.66 0.28 22.80
C LEU A 16 -1.06 -0.31 24.15
N GLU A 17 -2.36 -0.50 24.35
CA GLU A 17 -2.86 -1.28 25.46
C GLU A 17 -3.24 -2.66 24.99
N SER A 18 -2.61 -3.67 25.55
CA SER A 18 -2.95 -5.07 25.36
C SER A 18 -3.49 -5.61 26.67
N GLU A 19 -4.66 -6.23 26.63
CA GLU A 19 -5.26 -6.83 27.83
C GLU A 19 -4.40 -7.93 28.48
N GLU A 20 -3.44 -8.49 27.73
CA GLU A 20 -2.59 -9.61 28.17
C GLU A 20 -1.09 -9.30 28.13
N GLY A 21 -0.66 -8.07 27.84
CA GLY A 21 0.76 -7.71 27.74
C GLY A 21 1.51 -8.42 26.61
N ILE A 22 0.82 -8.77 25.51
CA ILE A 22 1.36 -9.60 24.43
C ILE A 22 2.23 -8.77 23.49
N ASN A 23 3.41 -9.29 23.16
CA ASN A 23 4.28 -8.69 22.16
C ASN A 23 3.69 -8.86 20.75
N ILE A 24 3.40 -7.75 20.09
CA ILE A 24 2.78 -7.69 18.75
C ILE A 24 3.56 -8.51 17.71
N SER A 25 4.89 -8.59 17.81
CA SER A 25 5.72 -9.36 16.88
C SER A 25 5.50 -10.89 16.95
N LYS A 26 4.78 -11.36 17.96
CA LYS A 26 4.48 -12.79 18.19
C LYS A 26 3.03 -13.16 17.90
N LEU A 27 2.23 -12.24 17.37
CA LEU A 27 0.85 -12.51 17.02
C LEU A 27 0.77 -13.26 15.70
N ASP A 28 0.01 -14.34 15.66
CA ASP A 28 -0.39 -14.99 14.42
C ASP A 28 -1.40 -14.12 13.66
N LYS A 29 -2.38 -13.60 14.39
CA LYS A 29 -3.39 -12.64 13.91
C LYS A 29 -3.69 -11.60 14.96
N GLY A 30 -3.95 -10.38 14.53
CA GLY A 30 -4.35 -9.31 15.41
C GLY A 30 -4.91 -8.11 14.65
N CYS A 31 -5.59 -7.22 15.37
CA CYS A 31 -5.95 -5.93 14.83
C CYS A 31 -5.60 -4.81 15.79
N LEU A 32 -5.18 -3.68 15.20
CA LEU A 32 -4.94 -2.42 15.87
C LEU A 32 -6.08 -1.48 15.55
N ILE A 33 -6.79 -1.01 16.55
CA ILE A 33 -7.90 -0.08 16.38
C ILE A 33 -7.39 1.32 16.74
N PHE A 34 -7.36 2.21 15.75
CA PHE A 34 -6.97 3.60 15.93
C PHE A 34 -8.22 4.46 16.06
N ASN A 35 -8.42 5.05 17.21
CA ASN A 35 -9.47 6.05 17.42
C ASN A 35 -8.87 7.43 17.12
N THR A 36 -8.79 7.78 15.84
CA THR A 36 -8.15 9.03 15.41
C THR A 36 -9.13 10.20 15.38
N ASP A 37 -10.42 9.91 15.23
CA ASP A 37 -11.47 10.92 15.16
C ASP A 37 -12.80 10.30 15.61
N ARG A 38 -13.37 10.86 16.68
CA ARG A 38 -14.62 10.36 17.24
C ARG A 38 -15.83 10.55 16.32
N GLU A 39 -15.75 11.48 15.38
CA GLU A 39 -16.84 11.80 14.45
C GLU A 39 -16.81 10.92 13.19
N ASN A 40 -15.64 10.45 12.76
CA ASN A 40 -15.45 9.73 11.49
C ASN A 40 -15.21 8.21 11.64
N GLY A 41 -15.24 7.68 12.83
CA GLY A 41 -15.10 6.26 13.09
C GLY A 41 -13.68 5.82 13.44
N TYR A 42 -13.37 4.55 13.18
CA TYR A 42 -12.11 3.93 13.59
C TYR A 42 -11.31 3.48 12.36
N ILE A 43 -10.00 3.67 12.41
CA ILE A 43 -9.07 2.99 11.50
C ILE A 43 -8.62 1.70 12.16
N ILE A 44 -8.75 0.59 11.44
CA ILE A 44 -8.34 -0.73 11.91
C ILE A 44 -7.19 -1.20 11.04
N SER A 45 -6.05 -1.48 11.66
CA SER A 45 -4.93 -2.17 10.99
C SER A 45 -4.98 -3.64 11.36
N VAL A 46 -5.06 -4.51 10.37
CA VAL A 46 -5.09 -5.96 10.55
C VAL A 46 -3.71 -6.54 10.29
N VAL A 47 -3.25 -7.42 11.18
CA VAL A 47 -2.00 -8.16 11.04
C VAL A 47 -2.35 -9.64 10.93
N ASP A 48 -1.90 -10.29 9.86
CA ASP A 48 -1.98 -11.74 9.68
C ASP A 48 -0.59 -12.28 9.31
N ASN A 49 0.03 -12.94 10.28
CA ASN A 49 1.36 -13.55 10.14
C ASN A 49 1.28 -15.06 9.85
N THR A 50 0.10 -15.60 9.53
CA THR A 50 -0.07 -17.04 9.28
C THR A 50 0.47 -17.50 7.93
N GLY A 51 0.99 -16.59 7.11
CA GLY A 51 1.66 -16.90 5.83
C GLY A 51 0.73 -17.31 4.68
N LYS A 52 -0.58 -17.23 4.88
CA LYS A 52 -1.59 -17.52 3.85
C LYS A 52 -2.22 -16.22 3.39
N GLY A 53 -1.69 -15.64 2.34
CA GLY A 53 -1.96 -14.29 1.85
C GLY A 53 -3.43 -13.87 1.65
N SER A 54 -4.38 -14.80 1.54
CA SER A 54 -5.82 -14.49 1.48
C SER A 54 -6.55 -14.62 2.82
N GLY A 55 -5.84 -15.00 3.87
CA GLY A 55 -6.44 -15.28 5.18
C GLY A 55 -7.00 -14.07 5.92
N ALA A 56 -6.53 -12.86 5.56
CA ALA A 56 -6.97 -11.64 6.23
C ALA A 56 -8.34 -11.15 5.73
N LEU A 57 -8.75 -11.50 4.52
CA LEU A 57 -9.95 -10.92 3.89
C LEU A 57 -11.23 -11.29 4.62
N TYR A 58 -11.48 -12.58 4.89
CA TYR A 58 -12.68 -13.02 5.61
C TYR A 58 -12.77 -12.41 7.03
N TRP A 59 -11.64 -12.18 7.65
CA TRP A 59 -11.51 -11.59 8.98
C TRP A 59 -11.93 -10.12 8.98
N ILE A 60 -11.53 -9.38 7.93
CA ILE A 60 -11.88 -7.96 7.76
C ILE A 60 -13.36 -7.83 7.42
N THR A 61 -13.83 -8.56 6.43
CA THR A 61 -15.18 -8.41 5.89
C THR A 61 -16.21 -9.14 6.73
N ASP A 62 -15.97 -10.41 7.06
CA ASP A 62 -16.99 -11.28 7.65
C ASP A 62 -17.00 -11.23 9.17
N PHE A 63 -15.86 -10.96 9.81
CA PHE A 63 -15.77 -10.90 11.26
C PHE A 63 -15.75 -9.46 11.80
N LEU A 64 -14.91 -8.58 11.28
CA LEU A 64 -14.82 -7.19 11.72
C LEU A 64 -15.87 -6.28 11.08
N HIS A 65 -16.49 -6.72 9.97
CA HIS A 65 -17.45 -5.94 9.19
C HIS A 65 -16.93 -4.55 8.78
N VAL A 66 -15.63 -4.47 8.44
CA VAL A 66 -14.98 -3.25 8.00
C VAL A 66 -14.57 -3.35 6.52
N HIS A 67 -14.46 -2.19 5.89
CA HIS A 67 -13.99 -2.09 4.51
C HIS A 67 -12.54 -1.63 4.47
N GLN A 68 -11.83 -2.03 3.42
CA GLN A 68 -10.49 -1.50 3.19
C GLN A 68 -10.56 0.01 2.98
N ARG A 69 -9.56 0.70 3.51
CA ARG A 69 -9.42 2.13 3.34
C ARG A 69 -9.21 2.46 1.86
N ASN A 70 -10.06 3.33 1.31
CA ASN A 70 -10.05 3.73 -0.10
C ASN A 70 -9.97 5.26 -0.29
N ASP A 71 -9.23 5.94 0.57
CA ASP A 71 -8.96 7.37 0.45
C ASP A 71 -7.68 7.63 -0.38
N SER A 72 -7.39 8.90 -0.63
CA SER A 72 -6.19 9.32 -1.39
C SER A 72 -4.90 8.77 -0.77
N TYR A 73 -4.84 8.62 0.56
CA TYR A 73 -3.69 8.03 1.23
C TYR A 73 -3.50 6.57 0.82
N ALA A 74 -4.54 5.75 0.93
CA ALA A 74 -4.49 4.33 0.58
C ALA A 74 -4.21 4.12 -0.91
N LYS A 75 -4.86 4.90 -1.79
CA LYS A 75 -4.62 4.86 -3.24
C LYS A 75 -3.17 5.19 -3.58
N THR A 76 -2.61 6.23 -2.98
CA THR A 76 -1.21 6.62 -3.17
C THR A 76 -0.25 5.53 -2.67
N GLU A 77 -0.50 4.97 -1.47
CA GLU A 77 0.31 3.88 -0.92
C GLU A 77 0.30 2.65 -1.83
N ASN A 78 -0.88 2.26 -2.31
CA ASN A 78 -1.04 1.11 -3.20
C ASN A 78 -0.37 1.36 -4.56
N ALA A 79 -0.50 2.54 -5.15
CA ALA A 79 0.16 2.88 -6.41
C ALA A 79 1.69 2.83 -6.29
N ILE A 80 2.26 3.37 -5.20
CA ILE A 80 3.70 3.26 -4.91
C ILE A 80 4.13 1.79 -4.79
N ALA A 81 3.31 0.96 -4.13
CA ALA A 81 3.60 -0.46 -3.96
C ALA A 81 3.58 -1.22 -5.30
N VAL A 82 2.60 -0.94 -6.16
CA VAL A 82 2.53 -1.50 -7.52
C VAL A 82 3.75 -1.12 -8.34
N CYS A 83 4.10 0.17 -8.38
CA CYS A 83 5.27 0.64 -9.13
C CYS A 83 6.54 -0.08 -8.68
N LYS A 84 6.76 -0.17 -7.36
CA LYS A 84 7.92 -0.86 -6.79
C LYS A 84 7.97 -2.33 -7.18
N SER A 85 6.85 -3.04 -6.98
CA SER A 85 6.78 -4.49 -7.23
C SER A 85 6.95 -4.77 -8.73
N PHE A 86 6.31 -3.99 -9.60
CA PHE A 86 6.49 -4.11 -11.04
C PHE A 86 7.95 -3.93 -11.46
N ILE A 87 8.59 -2.84 -11.05
CA ILE A 87 9.96 -2.51 -11.48
C ILE A 87 10.98 -3.51 -10.93
N ASN A 88 10.81 -4.00 -9.70
CA ASN A 88 11.78 -4.90 -9.11
C ASN A 88 11.57 -6.37 -9.50
N ASP A 89 10.33 -6.80 -9.64
CA ASP A 89 10.00 -8.20 -9.77
C ASP A 89 9.58 -8.55 -11.20
N LYS A 90 8.56 -7.87 -11.73
CA LYS A 90 7.95 -8.23 -13.02
C LYS A 90 8.76 -7.76 -14.22
N LEU A 91 9.24 -6.54 -14.18
CA LEU A 91 9.98 -5.91 -15.28
C LEU A 91 11.23 -6.72 -15.71
N PRO A 92 12.10 -7.17 -14.79
CA PRO A 92 13.28 -7.96 -15.16
C PRO A 92 12.95 -9.40 -15.60
N GLU A 93 11.76 -9.90 -15.27
CA GLU A 93 11.30 -11.22 -15.75
C GLU A 93 10.86 -11.18 -17.21
N GLU A 94 10.22 -10.10 -17.63
CA GLU A 94 9.65 -9.96 -18.98
C GLU A 94 10.55 -9.24 -19.98
N PHE A 95 11.39 -8.32 -19.48
CA PHE A 95 12.19 -7.43 -20.33
C PHE A 95 13.66 -7.49 -19.95
N SER A 96 14.53 -7.31 -20.97
CA SER A 96 15.98 -7.26 -20.75
C SER A 96 16.40 -5.90 -20.19
N VAL A 97 16.04 -5.61 -18.97
CA VAL A 97 16.40 -4.38 -18.24
C VAL A 97 17.50 -4.66 -17.23
N ASN A 98 18.49 -3.77 -17.21
CA ASN A 98 19.58 -3.86 -16.25
C ASN A 98 19.23 -3.13 -14.92
N ARG A 99 20.06 -3.32 -13.90
CA ARG A 99 19.85 -2.72 -12.56
C ARG A 99 19.88 -1.18 -12.56
N ALA A 100 20.65 -0.57 -13.48
CA ALA A 100 20.72 0.88 -13.57
C ALA A 100 19.42 1.45 -14.14
N GLU A 101 18.86 0.81 -15.15
CA GLU A 101 17.55 1.17 -15.71
C GLU A 101 16.41 0.99 -14.70
N GLN A 102 16.43 -0.09 -13.92
CA GLN A 102 15.47 -0.28 -12.81
C GLN A 102 15.58 0.83 -11.75
N ALA A 103 16.82 1.16 -11.35
CA ALA A 103 17.06 2.20 -10.36
C ALA A 103 16.63 3.60 -10.87
N ASP A 104 16.86 3.88 -12.15
CA ASP A 104 16.40 5.12 -12.79
C ASP A 104 14.88 5.19 -12.81
N MET A 105 14.19 4.12 -13.22
CA MET A 105 12.73 4.05 -13.24
C MET A 105 12.11 4.18 -11.84
N LEU A 106 12.72 3.59 -10.81
CA LEU A 106 12.31 3.80 -9.42
C LEU A 106 12.50 5.26 -8.99
N SER A 107 13.61 5.89 -9.38
CA SER A 107 13.89 7.29 -9.07
C SER A 107 12.89 8.23 -9.75
N GLN A 108 12.59 7.98 -11.03
CA GLN A 108 11.57 8.74 -11.78
C GLN A 108 10.18 8.55 -11.17
N SER A 109 9.82 7.32 -10.77
CA SER A 109 8.58 7.06 -10.04
C SER A 109 8.50 7.88 -8.74
N ALA A 110 9.58 7.87 -7.95
CA ALA A 110 9.62 8.65 -6.70
C ALA A 110 9.50 10.16 -6.95
N LYS A 111 10.08 10.65 -8.04
CA LYS A 111 9.99 12.05 -8.46
C LYS A 111 8.56 12.39 -8.87
N PHE A 112 7.93 11.57 -9.70
CA PHE A 112 6.54 11.74 -10.15
C PHE A 112 5.59 11.92 -8.95
N PHE A 113 5.61 10.99 -7.98
CA PHE A 113 4.74 11.08 -6.80
C PHE A 113 5.04 12.30 -5.90
N LYS A 114 6.22 12.90 -5.96
CA LYS A 114 6.56 14.08 -5.17
C LYS A 114 6.20 15.41 -5.82
N GLU A 115 6.21 15.44 -7.14
CA GLU A 115 6.07 16.68 -7.92
C GLU A 115 4.64 16.89 -8.42
N ASN A 116 3.81 15.84 -8.42
CA ASN A 116 2.42 15.91 -8.88
C ASN A 116 1.43 15.83 -7.70
N ASP A 117 0.33 16.58 -7.83
CA ASP A 117 -0.78 16.57 -6.86
C ASP A 117 -1.82 15.47 -7.19
N SER A 118 -1.82 14.98 -8.42
CA SER A 118 -2.70 13.92 -8.91
C SER A 118 -1.90 12.82 -9.62
N PHE A 119 -2.39 11.59 -9.52
CA PHE A 119 -1.91 10.46 -10.31
C PHE A 119 -2.87 10.24 -11.47
N ASP A 120 -2.32 10.15 -12.66
CA ASP A 120 -2.97 9.63 -13.85
C ASP A 120 -2.07 8.54 -14.43
N ILE A 121 -2.67 7.37 -14.73
CA ILE A 121 -1.90 6.19 -15.17
C ILE A 121 -1.21 6.41 -16.51
N ASP A 122 -1.85 7.16 -17.42
CA ASP A 122 -1.29 7.42 -18.74
C ASP A 122 -0.16 8.45 -18.67
N GLU A 123 -0.31 9.49 -17.85
CA GLU A 123 0.76 10.46 -17.59
C GLU A 123 1.96 9.77 -16.92
N PHE A 124 1.72 8.99 -15.86
CA PHE A 124 2.77 8.23 -15.19
C PHE A 124 3.50 7.28 -16.16
N ALA A 125 2.74 6.52 -16.94
CA ALA A 125 3.31 5.55 -17.87
C ALA A 125 4.17 6.23 -18.96
N ASN A 126 3.69 7.34 -19.51
CA ASN A 126 4.41 8.09 -20.55
C ASN A 126 5.64 8.83 -20.00
N GLU A 127 5.57 9.35 -18.78
CA GLU A 127 6.70 10.09 -18.18
C GLU A 127 7.79 9.16 -17.63
N VAL A 128 7.38 8.09 -16.94
CA VAL A 128 8.28 7.22 -16.19
C VAL A 128 8.72 5.99 -17.00
N ILE A 129 7.78 5.32 -17.67
CA ILE A 129 8.04 4.03 -18.34
C ILE A 129 8.48 4.23 -19.80
N GLN A 130 7.79 5.09 -20.53
CA GLN A 130 8.06 5.56 -21.90
C GLN A 130 7.95 4.50 -23.01
N GLN A 131 8.25 3.24 -22.75
CA GLN A 131 8.25 2.17 -23.75
C GLN A 131 6.87 1.50 -23.85
N PRO A 132 6.23 1.48 -25.03
CA PRO A 132 4.83 1.01 -25.19
C PRO A 132 4.59 -0.42 -24.69
N ASP A 133 5.52 -1.34 -24.93
CA ASP A 133 5.37 -2.74 -24.50
C ASP A 133 5.43 -2.87 -22.97
N ILE A 134 6.33 -2.11 -22.34
CA ILE A 134 6.44 -2.06 -20.88
C ILE A 134 5.22 -1.38 -20.26
N ILE A 135 4.70 -0.32 -20.90
CA ILE A 135 3.45 0.35 -20.47
C ILE A 135 2.27 -0.64 -20.44
N ASN A 136 2.12 -1.44 -21.48
CA ASN A 136 1.05 -2.44 -21.56
C ASN A 136 1.19 -3.50 -20.45
N SER A 137 2.42 -3.99 -20.22
CA SER A 137 2.71 -4.92 -19.14
C SER A 137 2.43 -4.31 -17.77
N PHE A 138 2.83 -3.06 -17.54
CA PHE A 138 2.56 -2.34 -16.29
C PHE A 138 1.06 -2.20 -16.01
N LYS A 139 0.27 -1.82 -17.00
CA LYS A 139 -1.20 -1.68 -16.86
C LYS A 139 -1.86 -3.01 -16.55
N SER A 140 -1.44 -4.10 -17.21
CA SER A 140 -1.93 -5.46 -16.92
C SER A 140 -1.56 -5.86 -15.49
N TYR A 141 -0.29 -5.73 -15.13
CA TYR A 141 0.21 -6.07 -13.79
C TYR A 141 -0.52 -5.31 -12.68
N ARG A 142 -0.78 -4.01 -12.88
CA ARG A 142 -1.54 -3.19 -11.93
C ARG A 142 -2.96 -3.73 -11.71
N ASN A 143 -3.64 -4.15 -12.78
CA ASN A 143 -4.98 -4.71 -12.68
C ASN A 143 -4.97 -6.05 -11.93
N ASP A 144 -4.01 -6.92 -12.22
CA ASP A 144 -3.84 -8.20 -11.54
C ASP A 144 -3.51 -7.98 -10.05
N PHE A 145 -2.62 -7.05 -9.75
CA PHE A 145 -2.25 -6.67 -8.40
C PHE A 145 -3.45 -6.16 -7.59
N ALA A 146 -4.29 -5.32 -8.21
CA ALA A 146 -5.50 -4.80 -7.58
C ALA A 146 -6.52 -5.92 -7.33
N TYR A 147 -6.73 -6.78 -8.32
CA TYR A 147 -7.65 -7.91 -8.22
C TYR A 147 -7.22 -8.92 -7.13
N GLU A 148 -5.95 -9.32 -7.11
CA GLU A 148 -5.44 -10.29 -6.13
C GLU A 148 -5.54 -9.80 -4.68
N ARG A 149 -5.52 -8.49 -4.46
CA ARG A 149 -5.55 -7.86 -3.13
C ARG A 149 -6.91 -7.28 -2.76
N ASP A 150 -7.89 -7.41 -3.65
CA ASP A 150 -9.24 -6.85 -3.50
C ASP A 150 -9.18 -5.34 -3.15
N ILE A 151 -8.35 -4.60 -3.88
CA ILE A 151 -8.19 -3.15 -3.72
C ILE A 151 -8.67 -2.40 -4.94
N GLU A 152 -9.22 -1.19 -4.73
CA GLU A 152 -9.51 -0.28 -5.80
C GLU A 152 -8.29 0.59 -6.12
N LEU A 153 -7.84 0.54 -7.37
CA LEU A 153 -6.82 1.41 -7.94
C LEU A 153 -7.39 2.10 -9.18
N PRO A 154 -8.06 3.25 -9.04
CA PRO A 154 -8.57 3.99 -10.18
C PRO A 154 -7.44 4.53 -11.05
N ASP A 155 -7.75 4.81 -12.32
CA ASP A 155 -6.76 5.31 -13.28
C ASP A 155 -6.27 6.72 -12.93
N ASN A 156 -7.08 7.47 -12.19
CA ASN A 156 -6.74 8.79 -11.66
C ASN A 156 -7.23 8.97 -10.22
N PHE A 157 -6.46 9.67 -9.42
CA PHE A 157 -6.79 10.04 -8.04
C PHE A 157 -5.85 11.14 -7.51
N ASP A 158 -6.26 11.85 -6.46
CA ASP A 158 -5.43 12.84 -5.80
C ASP A 158 -4.32 12.17 -4.99
N ILE A 159 -3.07 12.62 -5.16
CA ILE A 159 -1.92 12.10 -4.45
C ILE A 159 -1.91 12.63 -3.01
N SER A 160 -1.78 11.74 -2.04
CA SER A 160 -1.59 12.10 -0.65
C SER A 160 -0.12 12.38 -0.35
N ASN A 161 0.22 13.63 -0.06
CA ASN A 161 1.56 14.04 0.35
C ASN A 161 2.07 13.29 1.60
N ASP A 162 1.18 12.92 2.52
CA ASP A 162 1.55 12.17 3.71
C ASP A 162 1.90 10.72 3.40
N ALA A 163 1.18 10.09 2.46
CA ALA A 163 1.55 8.77 1.96
C ALA A 163 2.90 8.81 1.24
N VAL A 164 3.13 9.82 0.38
CA VAL A 164 4.41 10.01 -0.32
C VAL A 164 5.58 10.17 0.66
N LYS A 165 5.46 11.03 1.68
CA LYS A 165 6.50 11.22 2.70
C LYS A 165 6.87 9.92 3.41
N ARG A 166 5.89 9.06 3.69
CA ARG A 166 6.10 7.80 4.40
C ARG A 166 6.60 6.69 3.49
N LYS A 167 6.07 6.58 2.28
CA LYS A 167 6.24 5.40 1.40
C LYS A 167 7.19 5.62 0.23
N ALA A 168 7.35 6.82 -0.31
CA ALA A 168 8.24 7.02 -1.47
C ALA A 168 9.72 6.71 -1.20
N ARG A 169 10.11 6.51 0.06
CA ARG A 169 11.48 6.03 0.41
C ARG A 169 11.77 4.61 -0.08
N VAL A 170 10.73 3.82 -0.31
CA VAL A 170 10.90 2.44 -0.82
C VAL A 170 11.17 2.37 -2.32
N LEU A 171 11.04 3.50 -3.03
CA LEU A 171 11.40 3.67 -4.44
C LEU A 171 12.85 4.18 -4.65
N LYS A 172 13.70 4.09 -3.64
CA LYS A 172 15.12 4.50 -3.71
C LYS A 172 16.04 3.30 -3.71
#